data_c7753fd6a39c9b84629875ff99553b0d
#
_entry.id   c7753fd6a39c9b84629875ff99553b0d
#
_cell.length_a   1.000
_cell.length_b   1.000
_cell.length_c   1.000
_cell.angle_alpha   90.00
_cell.angle_beta   90.00
_cell.angle_gamma   90.00
#
_symmetry.space_group_name_H-M   'P 1'
#
loop_
_entity.id
_entity.type
_entity.pdbx_description
1 polymer ?
#
loop_
_entity_poly.entity_id
_entity_poly.type
_entity_poly.pdbx_seq_one_letter_code
_entity_poly.pdbx_strand_id
1 'polypeptide(L)'
;MKKGFCILLSSALLLTGTVPTWAKEERLLQEPHVYRGVVGTTNFYKDDVLQSSDAEIYLKDGYVMLPVRTFFTSIYPDAQIYWNSVDQQAGVLMGESSIFLYVKENKIVVNREEQPVVGKIEVKNGRLFIPLRNWLTILNECGYQLTDADLQWNSAKQEVTVTVRENQIIYEENLKTPVISGEGQAPVYAMVLTDTYDEVANLGDGYFFGINDMKDHFKRTYDILDSSGKVKSHFAPGEIFEMRYLGEGMFCVYTEKWEQEYVMDENGQKQFDVVYDSINDFQEGLACVRDEKDGQTVEGYVDANGTLQIPLQFASGGYFSEERAVVRDLETRKYGVIDKKGNYVAEPKYKSCKSFQDGMALVQTEQGYGYINLQGEEVIAPQYVWASDFYDGTAYVLEEQNGPVWLINTKGDKVRKMADQPGDSYKSNAYCLRISQDVMLPSGIGENVDRYYDKTGEISMEQGKLLFSLSEGLSAELDEKTQKYGYADKTGKMVISPVFDEAERFQDGYAVVKVQDQCGIVKNPLLQK
;
A
#
# COMPACT_ATOMS: atom_id res chain seq x y z
N MET A 1 36.52 -7.18 -31.00
CA MET A 1 37.22 -6.07 -30.35
C MET A 1 36.39 -5.72 -29.10
N LYS A 2 37.00 -5.90 -27.96
CA LYS A 2 36.36 -5.79 -26.65
C LYS A 2 36.07 -4.31 -26.33
N LYS A 3 34.82 -3.95 -26.11
CA LYS A 3 34.46 -2.66 -25.51
C LYS A 3 34.74 -2.74 -24.01
N GLY A 4 35.69 -1.93 -23.55
CA GLY A 4 36.06 -1.83 -22.16
C GLY A 4 34.98 -1.05 -21.41
N PHE A 5 34.42 -1.66 -20.38
CA PHE A 5 33.61 -0.99 -19.34
C PHE A 5 34.58 -0.13 -18.51
N CYS A 6 34.41 1.18 -18.55
CA CYS A 6 35.02 2.08 -17.57
C CYS A 6 34.11 2.18 -16.36
N ILE A 7 34.44 1.47 -15.29
CA ILE A 7 33.84 1.65 -13.97
C ILE A 7 34.58 2.84 -13.33
N LEU A 8 33.94 3.99 -13.23
CA LEU A 8 34.39 5.09 -12.38
C LEU A 8 33.89 4.87 -10.96
N LEU A 9 34.74 4.32 -10.12
CA LEU A 9 34.59 4.37 -8.66
C LEU A 9 34.78 5.82 -8.19
N SER A 10 33.72 6.51 -7.78
CA SER A 10 33.85 7.73 -7.02
C SER A 10 34.18 7.37 -5.57
N SER A 11 35.48 7.48 -5.24
CA SER A 11 35.98 7.43 -3.87
C SER A 11 35.66 8.75 -3.15
N ALA A 12 34.63 8.76 -2.33
CA ALA A 12 34.46 9.80 -1.33
C ALA A 12 33.84 9.22 -0.06
N LEU A 13 34.58 9.43 1.03
CA LEU A 13 34.31 9.17 2.43
C LEU A 13 34.66 7.78 2.97
N LEU A 14 35.96 7.63 3.27
CA LEU A 14 36.43 6.85 4.39
C LEU A 14 36.12 7.61 5.70
N LEU A 15 34.97 7.38 6.28
CA LEU A 15 34.76 7.51 7.72
C LEU A 15 34.83 6.08 8.29
N THR A 16 35.78 5.89 9.20
CA THR A 16 36.07 4.65 9.91
C THR A 16 34.92 4.29 10.86
N GLY A 17 33.89 3.72 10.30
CA GLY A 17 32.83 3.00 10.99
C GLY A 17 32.57 1.74 10.14
N THR A 18 32.61 0.57 10.75
CA THR A 18 32.25 -0.69 10.12
C THR A 18 30.87 -0.56 9.50
N VAL A 19 30.80 -0.44 8.16
CA VAL A 19 29.54 -0.47 7.42
C VAL A 19 28.93 -1.86 7.63
N PRO A 20 27.69 -1.95 8.11
CA PRO A 20 27.04 -3.24 8.27
C PRO A 20 26.98 -3.96 6.92
N THR A 21 27.19 -5.28 6.91
CA THR A 21 27.31 -6.14 5.73
C THR A 21 26.04 -6.20 4.85
N TRP A 22 24.97 -5.50 5.21
CA TRP A 22 23.72 -5.40 4.48
C TRP A 22 23.55 -4.07 3.70
N ALA A 23 24.39 -3.07 3.92
CA ALA A 23 24.41 -1.86 3.11
C ALA A 23 25.10 -2.15 1.76
N LYS A 24 24.35 -2.60 0.77
CA LYS A 24 24.81 -2.56 -0.61
C LYS A 24 24.58 -1.16 -1.16
N GLU A 25 25.61 -0.60 -1.79
CA GLU A 25 25.62 0.75 -2.35
C GLU A 25 24.49 0.94 -3.37
N GLU A 26 23.78 2.05 -3.26
CA GLU A 26 22.96 2.63 -4.33
C GLU A 26 23.85 2.83 -5.57
N ARG A 27 23.59 2.11 -6.64
CA ARG A 27 24.18 2.40 -7.94
C ARG A 27 23.20 3.23 -8.75
N LEU A 28 23.38 4.55 -8.69
CA LEU A 28 22.87 5.45 -9.71
C LEU A 28 23.62 5.16 -11.03
N LEU A 29 23.02 4.39 -11.91
CA LEU A 29 23.46 4.30 -13.28
C LEU A 29 22.88 5.50 -14.03
N GLN A 30 23.67 6.57 -14.11
CA GLN A 30 23.39 7.68 -15.01
C GLN A 30 23.92 7.30 -16.39
N GLU A 31 23.09 6.92 -17.32
CA GLU A 31 23.45 6.92 -18.73
C GLU A 31 23.20 8.32 -19.28
N PRO A 32 24.26 9.12 -19.52
CA PRO A 32 24.10 10.45 -20.05
C PRO A 32 23.70 10.40 -21.51
N HIS A 33 22.60 11.04 -21.87
CA HIS A 33 22.29 11.34 -23.26
C HIS A 33 22.88 12.70 -23.64
N VAL A 34 23.61 12.76 -24.74
CA VAL A 34 24.27 13.97 -25.25
C VAL A 34 23.46 14.52 -26.42
N TYR A 35 22.83 15.68 -26.19
CA TYR A 35 22.12 16.43 -27.23
C TYR A 35 23.03 17.52 -27.78
N ARG A 36 23.21 17.57 -29.10
CA ARG A 36 24.11 18.48 -29.75
C ARG A 36 23.42 19.22 -30.90
N GLY A 37 23.49 20.54 -30.87
CA GLY A 37 22.91 21.41 -31.90
C GLY A 37 23.98 22.27 -32.56
N VAL A 38 23.98 22.39 -33.91
CA VAL A 38 24.88 23.24 -34.65
C VAL A 38 24.17 24.51 -35.07
N VAL A 39 24.64 25.65 -34.57
CA VAL A 39 24.08 26.96 -34.86
C VAL A 39 24.20 27.33 -36.34
N GLY A 40 23.18 27.93 -36.91
CA GLY A 40 23.08 28.22 -38.33
C GLY A 40 22.62 27.06 -39.19
N THR A 41 22.19 25.99 -38.56
CA THR A 41 21.72 24.79 -39.25
C THR A 41 20.48 24.17 -38.57
N THR A 42 19.88 23.17 -39.20
CA THR A 42 18.87 22.28 -38.63
C THR A 42 19.45 20.98 -38.10
N ASN A 43 20.78 20.91 -37.97
CA ASN A 43 21.44 19.69 -37.47
C ASN A 43 21.34 19.63 -35.96
N PHE A 44 20.58 18.64 -35.50
CA PHE A 44 20.41 18.30 -34.09
C PHE A 44 20.70 16.81 -33.91
N TYR A 45 21.43 16.45 -32.89
CA TYR A 45 21.91 15.07 -32.67
C TYR A 45 21.55 14.64 -31.26
N LYS A 46 21.16 13.38 -31.11
CA LYS A 46 21.10 12.66 -29.83
C LYS A 46 22.11 11.51 -29.90
N ASP A 47 23.08 11.50 -28.99
CA ASP A 47 24.12 10.46 -28.92
C ASP A 47 24.83 10.25 -30.28
N ASP A 48 25.21 11.35 -30.93
CA ASP A 48 25.81 11.43 -32.28
C ASP A 48 24.92 10.94 -33.44
N VAL A 49 23.65 10.57 -33.17
CA VAL A 49 22.69 10.23 -34.20
C VAL A 49 21.90 11.49 -34.62
N LEU A 50 21.91 11.80 -35.91
CA LEU A 50 21.18 12.96 -36.46
C LEU A 50 19.67 12.79 -36.28
N GLN A 51 19.05 13.70 -35.53
CA GLN A 51 17.58 13.75 -35.30
C GLN A 51 16.86 14.70 -36.24
N SER A 52 17.55 15.67 -36.82
CA SER A 52 17.03 16.75 -37.64
C SER A 52 16.05 17.67 -36.86
N SER A 53 16.40 18.93 -36.75
CA SER A 53 15.55 19.95 -36.13
C SER A 53 14.44 20.42 -37.06
N ASP A 54 13.26 20.73 -36.52
CA ASP A 54 12.14 21.33 -37.27
C ASP A 54 12.34 22.82 -37.58
N ALA A 55 13.44 23.40 -37.09
CA ALA A 55 13.85 24.77 -37.38
C ALA A 55 15.35 24.97 -37.13
N GLU A 56 15.93 26.00 -37.76
CA GLU A 56 17.33 26.36 -37.63
C GLU A 56 17.64 26.88 -36.21
N ILE A 57 18.66 26.32 -35.58
CA ILE A 57 19.22 26.81 -34.29
C ILE A 57 20.02 28.09 -34.57
N TYR A 58 19.82 29.15 -33.82
CA TYR A 58 20.48 30.44 -34.09
C TYR A 58 20.94 31.15 -32.82
N LEU A 59 21.79 32.14 -33.00
CA LEU A 59 22.23 33.05 -31.94
C LEU A 59 21.45 34.34 -31.98
N LYS A 60 20.96 34.80 -30.83
CA LYS A 60 20.31 36.08 -30.65
C LYS A 60 20.68 36.72 -29.31
N ASP A 61 21.12 37.95 -29.33
CA ASP A 61 21.46 38.72 -28.13
C ASP A 61 22.41 37.99 -27.16
N GLY A 62 23.32 37.15 -27.72
CA GLY A 62 24.25 36.32 -26.94
C GLY A 62 23.69 35.00 -26.44
N TYR A 63 22.45 34.66 -26.80
CA TYR A 63 21.81 33.41 -26.43
C TYR A 63 21.68 32.44 -27.62
N VAL A 64 21.94 31.17 -27.39
CA VAL A 64 21.56 30.11 -28.33
C VAL A 64 20.07 29.88 -28.22
N MET A 65 19.37 29.99 -29.32
CA MET A 65 17.92 29.82 -29.44
C MET A 65 17.61 28.40 -29.96
N LEU A 66 16.96 27.60 -29.14
CA LEU A 66 16.57 26.23 -29.51
C LEU A 66 15.06 26.17 -29.80
N PRO A 67 14.67 25.41 -30.86
CA PRO A 67 13.25 25.20 -31.16
C PRO A 67 12.62 24.27 -30.11
N VAL A 68 11.50 24.71 -29.57
CA VAL A 68 10.82 24.07 -28.45
C VAL A 68 10.40 22.64 -28.79
N ARG A 69 9.77 22.44 -29.95
CA ARG A 69 9.30 21.13 -30.38
C ARG A 69 10.44 20.12 -30.46
N THR A 70 11.46 20.42 -31.23
CA THR A 70 12.61 19.52 -31.45
C THR A 70 13.22 19.08 -30.15
N PHE A 71 13.45 20.03 -29.24
CA PHE A 71 14.16 19.69 -28.00
C PHE A 71 13.31 18.83 -27.06
N PHE A 72 12.05 19.19 -26.81
CA PHE A 72 11.21 18.40 -25.93
C PHE A 72 10.96 16.98 -26.46
N THR A 73 10.63 16.85 -27.74
CA THR A 73 10.37 15.50 -28.31
C THR A 73 11.63 14.66 -28.43
N SER A 74 12.84 15.25 -28.42
CA SER A 74 14.08 14.50 -28.41
C SER A 74 14.45 13.97 -27.03
N ILE A 75 14.13 14.73 -25.97
CA ILE A 75 14.32 14.30 -24.58
C ILE A 75 13.19 13.35 -24.15
N TYR A 76 11.96 13.70 -24.44
CA TYR A 76 10.77 12.93 -24.10
C TYR A 76 9.93 12.71 -25.36
N PRO A 77 10.07 11.54 -26.04
CA PRO A 77 9.41 11.29 -27.34
C PRO A 77 7.88 11.45 -27.30
N ASP A 78 7.24 11.15 -26.18
CA ASP A 78 5.81 11.23 -25.98
C ASP A 78 5.31 12.62 -25.52
N ALA A 79 6.17 13.64 -25.54
CA ALA A 79 5.81 15.00 -25.17
C ALA A 79 4.67 15.54 -26.05
N GLN A 80 3.58 15.95 -25.41
CA GLN A 80 2.44 16.56 -26.09
C GLN A 80 2.60 18.08 -26.11
N ILE A 81 2.63 18.69 -27.30
CA ILE A 81 2.88 20.11 -27.47
C ILE A 81 1.69 20.79 -28.13
N TYR A 82 1.10 21.72 -27.43
CA TYR A 82 -0.06 22.51 -27.84
C TYR A 82 0.33 23.96 -28.11
N TRP A 83 -0.31 24.60 -29.08
CA TRP A 83 -0.12 26.00 -29.41
C TRP A 83 -1.44 26.76 -29.46
N ASN A 84 -1.56 27.82 -28.66
CA ASN A 84 -2.65 28.78 -28.73
C ASN A 84 -2.18 30.04 -29.46
N SER A 85 -2.64 30.24 -30.69
CA SER A 85 -2.22 31.39 -31.53
C SER A 85 -2.80 32.72 -31.09
N VAL A 86 -3.94 32.72 -30.38
CA VAL A 86 -4.59 33.94 -29.88
C VAL A 86 -3.80 34.53 -28.73
N ASP A 87 -3.45 33.70 -27.76
CA ASP A 87 -2.73 34.11 -26.57
C ASP A 87 -1.21 34.08 -26.76
N GLN A 88 -0.74 33.50 -27.88
CA GLN A 88 0.67 33.22 -28.15
C GLN A 88 1.33 32.45 -27.00
N GLN A 89 0.70 31.33 -26.63
CA GLN A 89 1.10 30.47 -25.55
C GLN A 89 1.33 29.04 -26.08
N ALA A 90 2.43 28.42 -25.64
CA ALA A 90 2.60 26.97 -25.79
C ALA A 90 2.39 26.26 -24.45
N GLY A 91 1.71 25.11 -24.51
CA GLY A 91 1.66 24.13 -23.45
C GLY A 91 2.43 22.88 -23.86
N VAL A 92 3.25 22.35 -22.97
CA VAL A 92 3.97 21.09 -23.15
C VAL A 92 3.64 20.19 -21.95
N LEU A 93 3.17 18.98 -22.24
CA LEU A 93 3.00 17.93 -21.24
C LEU A 93 4.10 16.89 -21.46
N MET A 94 4.85 16.60 -20.40
CA MET A 94 5.99 15.70 -20.42
C MET A 94 5.92 14.83 -19.16
N GLY A 95 5.38 13.62 -19.28
CA GLY A 95 5.00 12.81 -18.13
C GLY A 95 3.99 13.54 -17.26
N GLU A 96 4.26 13.66 -15.99
CA GLU A 96 3.43 14.41 -15.04
C GLU A 96 3.69 15.92 -15.04
N SER A 97 4.76 16.35 -15.72
CA SER A 97 5.15 17.75 -15.76
C SER A 97 4.38 18.55 -16.80
N SER A 98 3.90 19.72 -16.40
CA SER A 98 3.22 20.70 -17.26
C SER A 98 4.06 21.97 -17.40
N ILE A 99 4.33 22.38 -18.64
CA ILE A 99 5.15 23.55 -18.95
C ILE A 99 4.33 24.49 -19.82
N PHE A 100 4.24 25.75 -19.41
CA PHE A 100 3.56 26.80 -20.19
C PHE A 100 4.54 27.92 -20.52
N LEU A 101 4.62 28.26 -21.81
CA LEU A 101 5.51 29.28 -22.38
C LEU A 101 4.66 30.41 -22.93
N TYR A 102 4.72 31.57 -22.28
CA TYR A 102 3.95 32.75 -22.64
C TYR A 102 4.86 33.75 -23.40
N VAL A 103 4.65 33.87 -24.69
CA VAL A 103 5.53 34.70 -25.55
C VAL A 103 5.34 36.20 -25.28
N LYS A 104 4.09 36.64 -25.13
CA LYS A 104 3.77 38.08 -24.92
C LYS A 104 4.31 38.60 -23.60
N GLU A 105 4.15 37.77 -22.54
CA GLU A 105 4.55 38.12 -21.18
C GLU A 105 6.03 37.81 -20.91
N ASN A 106 6.69 37.10 -21.84
CA ASN A 106 8.04 36.55 -21.65
C ASN A 106 8.15 35.74 -20.37
N LYS A 107 7.23 34.80 -20.17
CA LYS A 107 7.05 34.05 -18.91
C LYS A 107 7.09 32.54 -19.15
N ILE A 108 7.66 31.82 -18.21
CA ILE A 108 7.68 30.34 -18.15
C ILE A 108 7.01 29.91 -16.85
N VAL A 109 6.10 28.94 -16.93
CA VAL A 109 5.47 28.29 -15.77
C VAL A 109 5.71 26.80 -15.89
N VAL A 110 6.29 26.18 -14.88
CA VAL A 110 6.50 24.73 -14.79
C VAL A 110 5.78 24.24 -13.55
N ASN A 111 4.96 23.19 -13.69
CA ASN A 111 4.23 22.59 -12.58
C ASN A 111 3.45 23.58 -11.71
N ARG A 112 2.83 24.60 -12.37
CA ARG A 112 2.06 25.72 -11.79
C ARG A 112 2.92 26.81 -11.12
N GLU A 113 4.24 26.71 -11.11
CA GLU A 113 5.15 27.70 -10.55
C GLU A 113 5.83 28.53 -11.65
N GLU A 114 5.88 29.85 -11.44
CA GLU A 114 6.54 30.78 -12.37
C GLU A 114 8.06 30.69 -12.20
N GLN A 115 8.76 30.45 -13.32
CA GLN A 115 10.20 30.32 -13.35
C GLN A 115 10.89 31.58 -13.85
N PRO A 116 12.09 31.92 -13.34
CA PRO A 116 12.88 33.05 -13.86
C PRO A 116 13.28 32.79 -15.32
N VAL A 117 13.06 33.83 -16.18
CA VAL A 117 13.36 33.75 -17.61
C VAL A 117 14.64 34.51 -17.94
N VAL A 118 15.57 33.82 -18.59
CA VAL A 118 16.82 34.38 -19.12
C VAL A 118 16.65 34.63 -20.61
N GLY A 119 16.79 35.89 -21.03
CA GLY A 119 16.61 36.29 -22.42
C GLY A 119 15.13 36.43 -22.83
N LYS A 120 14.81 36.18 -24.09
CA LYS A 120 13.46 36.39 -24.62
C LYS A 120 12.94 35.15 -25.34
N ILE A 121 11.75 34.72 -24.96
CA ILE A 121 10.96 33.71 -25.68
C ILE A 121 10.42 34.35 -26.96
N GLU A 122 10.54 33.69 -28.10
CA GLU A 122 10.04 34.28 -29.35
C GLU A 122 9.52 33.25 -30.36
N VAL A 123 8.64 33.75 -31.24
CA VAL A 123 8.21 32.98 -32.41
C VAL A 123 8.92 33.54 -33.64
N LYS A 124 9.62 32.65 -34.38
CA LYS A 124 10.31 32.96 -35.62
C LYS A 124 9.89 31.96 -36.69
N ASN A 125 9.44 32.46 -37.84
CA ASN A 125 8.99 31.60 -38.97
C ASN A 125 7.95 30.54 -38.55
N GLY A 126 7.03 30.88 -37.65
CA GLY A 126 6.00 29.95 -37.16
C GLY A 126 6.49 28.90 -36.19
N ARG A 127 7.71 29.00 -35.66
CA ARG A 127 8.28 28.13 -34.66
C ARG A 127 8.60 28.88 -33.38
N LEU A 128 8.37 28.23 -32.23
CA LEU A 128 8.65 28.77 -30.92
C LEU A 128 10.08 28.41 -30.50
N PHE A 129 10.79 29.40 -29.98
CA PHE A 129 12.15 29.28 -29.50
C PHE A 129 12.28 29.83 -28.08
N ILE A 130 13.14 29.17 -27.30
CA ILE A 130 13.57 29.67 -26.01
C ILE A 130 15.11 29.68 -25.92
N PRO A 131 15.68 30.63 -25.16
CA PRO A 131 17.11 30.60 -24.90
C PRO A 131 17.53 29.36 -24.15
N LEU A 132 18.65 28.78 -24.55
CA LEU A 132 19.18 27.50 -24.03
C LEU A 132 19.23 27.45 -22.50
N ARG A 133 19.60 28.51 -21.81
CA ARG A 133 19.70 28.50 -20.34
C ARG A 133 18.38 28.25 -19.61
N ASN A 134 17.25 28.57 -20.21
CA ASN A 134 15.95 28.29 -19.61
C ASN A 134 15.66 26.79 -19.57
N TRP A 135 16.31 26.00 -20.41
CA TRP A 135 16.16 24.55 -20.42
C TRP A 135 16.67 23.89 -19.14
N LEU A 136 17.75 24.42 -18.53
CA LEU A 136 18.22 23.95 -17.22
C LEU A 136 17.11 24.04 -16.18
N THR A 137 16.51 25.23 -16.05
CA THR A 137 15.44 25.46 -15.08
C THR A 137 14.24 24.58 -15.38
N ILE A 138 13.79 24.54 -16.66
CA ILE A 138 12.63 23.73 -17.05
C ILE A 138 12.84 22.25 -16.75
N LEU A 139 13.98 21.69 -17.15
CA LEU A 139 14.26 20.27 -16.96
C LEU A 139 14.44 19.90 -15.49
N ASN A 140 15.09 20.76 -14.69
CA ASN A 140 15.24 20.52 -13.26
C ASN A 140 13.88 20.52 -12.53
N GLU A 141 12.98 21.43 -12.90
CA GLU A 141 11.60 21.42 -12.38
C GLU A 141 10.77 20.22 -12.87
N CYS A 142 11.23 19.54 -13.91
CA CYS A 142 10.66 18.28 -14.39
C CYS A 142 11.38 17.05 -13.84
N GLY A 143 12.22 17.20 -12.79
CA GLY A 143 12.89 16.09 -12.09
C GLY A 143 14.27 15.71 -12.64
N TYR A 144 14.78 16.40 -13.68
CA TYR A 144 16.17 16.20 -14.12
C TYR A 144 17.14 16.97 -13.22
N GLN A 145 18.35 16.42 -13.03
CA GLN A 145 19.39 17.06 -12.21
C GLN A 145 20.51 17.61 -13.09
N LEU A 146 20.28 18.77 -13.72
CA LEU A 146 21.24 19.43 -14.58
C LEU A 146 21.96 20.57 -13.86
N THR A 147 23.22 20.77 -14.20
CA THR A 147 24.07 21.86 -13.74
C THR A 147 24.56 22.71 -14.91
N ASP A 148 25.16 23.87 -14.65
CA ASP A 148 25.78 24.70 -15.69
C ASP A 148 26.88 23.93 -16.48
N ALA A 149 27.50 22.91 -15.89
CA ALA A 149 28.48 22.08 -16.55
C ALA A 149 27.89 21.17 -17.65
N ASP A 150 26.57 20.91 -17.58
CA ASP A 150 25.86 20.10 -18.57
C ASP A 150 25.46 20.88 -19.83
N LEU A 151 25.62 22.22 -19.80
CA LEU A 151 25.47 23.11 -20.95
C LEU A 151 26.83 23.59 -21.44
N GLN A 152 27.27 23.13 -22.59
CA GLN A 152 28.58 23.51 -23.16
C GLN A 152 28.40 24.23 -24.49
N TRP A 153 29.21 25.26 -24.68
CA TRP A 153 29.30 26.02 -25.93
C TRP A 153 30.71 25.90 -26.55
N ASN A 154 30.77 25.39 -27.77
CA ASN A 154 31.98 25.36 -28.55
C ASN A 154 31.95 26.42 -29.64
N SER A 155 32.63 27.55 -29.39
CA SER A 155 32.67 28.69 -30.32
C SER A 155 33.35 28.39 -31.65
N ALA A 156 34.35 27.49 -31.69
CA ALA A 156 35.04 27.14 -32.92
C ALA A 156 34.17 26.30 -33.85
N LYS A 157 33.29 25.43 -33.30
CA LYS A 157 32.37 24.61 -34.08
C LYS A 157 30.99 25.22 -34.20
N GLN A 158 30.72 26.36 -33.53
CA GLN A 158 29.37 26.94 -33.40
C GLN A 158 28.37 25.89 -32.90
N GLU A 159 28.73 25.15 -31.89
CA GLU A 159 28.02 23.97 -31.43
C GLU A 159 27.66 24.13 -29.97
N VAL A 160 26.39 23.83 -29.64
CA VAL A 160 25.93 23.69 -28.29
C VAL A 160 25.73 22.21 -27.94
N THR A 161 26.13 21.84 -26.74
CA THR A 161 25.92 20.50 -26.20
C THR A 161 25.17 20.58 -24.88
N VAL A 162 24.14 19.74 -24.75
CA VAL A 162 23.37 19.54 -23.51
C VAL A 162 23.52 18.09 -23.13
N THR A 163 24.03 17.83 -21.94
CA THR A 163 24.11 16.48 -21.37
C THR A 163 22.96 16.29 -20.41
N VAL A 164 22.01 15.42 -20.74
CA VAL A 164 20.88 15.08 -19.89
C VAL A 164 21.14 13.70 -19.30
N ARG A 165 21.10 13.61 -18.00
CA ARG A 165 21.21 12.34 -17.28
C ARG A 165 19.81 11.96 -16.85
N GLU A 166 19.31 10.85 -17.39
CA GLU A 166 18.14 10.19 -16.81
C GLU A 166 18.61 9.47 -15.55
N ASN A 167 18.02 9.80 -14.44
CA ASN A 167 18.23 9.06 -13.21
C ASN A 167 17.47 7.73 -13.33
N GLN A 168 18.11 6.72 -13.92
CA GLN A 168 17.65 5.36 -13.75
C GLN A 168 18.15 4.86 -12.40
N ILE A 169 17.28 4.86 -11.40
CA ILE A 169 17.56 4.17 -10.15
C ILE A 169 17.38 2.68 -10.46
N ILE A 170 18.48 1.96 -10.64
CA ILE A 170 18.44 0.50 -10.73
C ILE A 170 18.45 -0.01 -9.29
N TYR A 171 17.30 -0.46 -8.82
CA TYR A 171 17.24 -1.20 -7.57
C TYR A 171 17.76 -2.61 -7.84
N GLU A 172 18.91 -2.96 -7.24
CA GLU A 172 19.26 -4.37 -7.10
C GLU A 172 18.21 -5.00 -6.17
N GLU A 173 17.69 -6.16 -6.53
CA GLU A 173 16.81 -6.98 -5.70
C GLU A 173 17.31 -6.97 -4.25
N ASN A 174 16.48 -6.46 -3.32
CA ASN A 174 16.73 -6.38 -1.88
C ASN A 174 17.50 -5.17 -1.32
N LEU A 175 17.38 -3.98 -1.87
CA LEU A 175 17.82 -2.77 -1.17
C LEU A 175 16.94 -2.50 0.04
N LYS A 176 17.44 -2.89 1.21
CA LYS A 176 16.84 -2.57 2.51
C LYS A 176 17.50 -1.30 3.03
N THR A 177 16.79 -0.17 2.97
CA THR A 177 17.27 1.05 3.60
C THR A 177 16.96 0.99 5.10
N PRO A 178 17.98 1.05 5.99
CA PRO A 178 17.70 1.08 7.40
C PRO A 178 17.07 2.43 7.78
N VAL A 179 15.95 2.38 8.44
CA VAL A 179 15.43 3.56 9.13
C VAL A 179 16.23 3.75 10.40
N ILE A 180 17.01 4.82 10.47
CA ILE A 180 17.90 5.10 11.60
C ILE A 180 17.05 5.52 12.79
N SER A 181 17.08 4.73 13.86
CA SER A 181 16.62 5.16 15.18
C SER A 181 17.59 6.17 15.79
N GLY A 182 17.08 7.09 16.62
CA GLY A 182 17.87 8.14 17.26
C GLY A 182 19.14 7.65 17.98
N GLU A 183 20.02 8.59 18.29
CA GLU A 183 21.38 8.38 18.79
C GLU A 183 21.57 7.15 19.69
N GLY A 184 22.39 6.21 19.23
CA GLY A 184 22.95 5.12 20.04
C GLY A 184 22.23 3.78 19.99
N GLN A 185 21.20 3.59 19.17
CA GLN A 185 20.56 2.27 18.96
C GLN A 185 20.78 1.75 17.54
N ALA A 186 21.07 0.44 17.44
CA ALA A 186 21.19 -0.22 16.15
C ALA A 186 19.89 -0.08 15.34
N PRO A 187 19.96 0.06 14.01
CA PRO A 187 18.77 0.13 13.17
C PRO A 187 17.98 -1.17 13.31
N VAL A 188 16.71 -1.04 13.71
CA VAL A 188 15.87 -2.19 14.04
C VAL A 188 15.06 -2.66 12.84
N TYR A 189 15.02 -1.88 11.72
CA TYR A 189 14.11 -2.17 10.61
C TYR A 189 14.76 -2.05 9.26
N ALA A 190 14.28 -2.88 8.37
CA ALA A 190 14.54 -2.77 6.96
C ALA A 190 13.26 -2.30 6.27
N MET A 191 13.32 -1.19 5.58
CA MET A 191 12.31 -0.74 4.66
C MET A 191 12.68 -1.23 3.26
N VAL A 192 11.72 -1.84 2.57
CA VAL A 192 11.85 -2.15 1.15
C VAL A 192 11.15 -1.04 0.39
N LEU A 193 11.90 -0.23 -0.35
CA LEU A 193 11.31 0.79 -1.20
C LEU A 193 10.71 0.14 -2.45
N THR A 194 9.50 0.53 -2.78
CA THR A 194 8.81 0.16 -4.02
C THR A 194 8.54 1.45 -4.80
N ASP A 195 9.56 1.98 -5.43
CA ASP A 195 9.62 3.33 -5.98
C ASP A 195 8.90 3.55 -7.31
N THR A 196 8.29 2.51 -7.85
CA THR A 196 7.66 2.56 -9.16
C THR A 196 6.13 2.63 -9.11
N TYR A 197 5.53 2.71 -7.92
CA TYR A 197 4.08 2.63 -7.78
C TYR A 197 3.47 3.92 -7.27
N ASP A 198 2.35 4.33 -7.87
CA ASP A 198 1.51 5.41 -7.36
C ASP A 198 0.91 5.06 -6.01
N GLU A 199 0.63 3.77 -5.81
CA GLU A 199 0.08 3.23 -4.57
C GLU A 199 0.59 1.82 -4.31
N VAL A 200 0.83 1.51 -3.04
CA VAL A 200 1.05 0.14 -2.55
C VAL A 200 0.03 -0.13 -1.47
N ALA A 201 -0.68 -1.26 -1.58
CA ALA A 201 -1.65 -1.69 -0.58
C ALA A 201 -1.20 -3.00 0.07
N ASN A 202 -1.25 -3.07 1.41
CA ASN A 202 -1.03 -4.32 2.13
C ASN A 202 -2.28 -5.19 2.04
N LEU A 203 -2.13 -6.42 1.54
CA LEU A 203 -3.21 -7.38 1.35
C LEU A 203 -3.34 -8.37 2.50
N GLY A 204 -2.33 -8.46 3.37
CA GLY A 204 -2.15 -9.53 4.34
C GLY A 204 -1.28 -10.66 3.81
N ASP A 205 -0.97 -11.63 4.69
CA ASP A 205 -0.14 -12.83 4.38
C ASP A 205 1.24 -12.51 3.77
N GLY A 206 1.71 -11.25 3.89
CA GLY A 206 2.97 -10.79 3.31
C GLY A 206 2.90 -10.49 1.81
N TYR A 207 1.71 -10.31 1.24
CA TYR A 207 1.49 -9.87 -0.12
C TYR A 207 1.07 -8.40 -0.19
N PHE A 208 1.44 -7.75 -1.30
CA PHE A 208 1.13 -6.34 -1.55
C PHE A 208 0.69 -6.14 -2.99
N PHE A 209 -0.20 -5.17 -3.22
CA PHE A 209 -0.43 -4.63 -4.56
C PHE A 209 0.43 -3.41 -4.79
N GLY A 210 1.17 -3.39 -5.90
CA GLY A 210 1.71 -2.20 -6.51
C GLY A 210 0.81 -1.75 -7.66
N ILE A 211 0.37 -0.50 -7.66
CA ILE A 211 -0.58 0.04 -8.64
C ILE A 211 0.01 1.30 -9.25
N ASN A 212 0.02 1.38 -10.59
CA ASN A 212 0.34 2.58 -11.34
C ASN A 212 -0.87 3.05 -12.14
N ASP A 213 -0.87 4.34 -12.51
CA ASP A 213 -1.95 5.00 -13.24
C ASP A 213 -3.31 4.93 -12.53
N MET A 214 -3.31 5.24 -11.23
CA MET A 214 -4.53 5.26 -10.41
C MET A 214 -5.68 6.09 -10.99
N LYS A 215 -5.35 7.11 -11.80
CA LYS A 215 -6.33 8.05 -12.39
C LYS A 215 -6.97 7.53 -13.69
N ASP A 216 -6.34 6.60 -14.39
CA ASP A 216 -6.81 6.07 -15.68
C ASP A 216 -6.87 4.55 -15.62
N HIS A 217 -8.06 4.00 -15.42
CA HIS A 217 -8.30 2.55 -15.36
C HIS A 217 -7.81 1.80 -16.62
N PHE A 218 -7.80 2.45 -17.79
CA PHE A 218 -7.35 1.81 -19.03
C PHE A 218 -5.83 1.75 -19.19
N LYS A 219 -5.10 2.51 -18.35
CA LYS A 219 -3.63 2.49 -18.31
C LYS A 219 -3.09 1.84 -17.06
N ARG A 220 -3.96 1.48 -16.14
CA ARG A 220 -3.57 0.92 -14.86
C ARG A 220 -2.82 -0.38 -15.02
N THR A 221 -1.68 -0.48 -14.35
CA THR A 221 -0.91 -1.71 -14.19
C THR A 221 -1.03 -2.21 -12.76
N TYR A 222 -0.93 -3.51 -12.60
CA TYR A 222 -0.97 -4.15 -11.30
C TYR A 222 0.23 -5.08 -11.15
N ASP A 223 0.89 -4.99 -9.99
CA ASP A 223 1.92 -5.93 -9.58
C ASP A 223 1.53 -6.60 -8.27
N ILE A 224 1.72 -7.90 -8.18
CA ILE A 224 1.68 -8.63 -6.92
C ILE A 224 3.12 -8.70 -6.40
N LEU A 225 3.33 -8.17 -5.19
CA LEU A 225 4.63 -8.11 -4.53
C LEU A 225 4.63 -9.02 -3.31
N ASP A 226 5.77 -9.62 -2.99
CA ASP A 226 5.99 -10.25 -1.70
C ASP A 226 6.52 -9.25 -0.66
N SER A 227 6.68 -9.69 0.58
CA SER A 227 7.14 -8.87 1.70
C SER A 227 8.59 -8.36 1.56
N SER A 228 9.33 -8.82 0.55
CA SER A 228 10.64 -8.30 0.18
C SER A 228 10.55 -7.22 -0.91
N GLY A 229 9.34 -6.89 -1.38
CA GLY A 229 9.10 -5.96 -2.49
C GLY A 229 9.36 -6.58 -3.87
N LYS A 230 9.59 -7.90 -3.94
CA LYS A 230 9.81 -8.59 -5.20
C LYS A 230 8.50 -8.82 -5.93
N VAL A 231 8.46 -8.46 -7.22
CA VAL A 231 7.33 -8.74 -8.11
C VAL A 231 7.19 -10.24 -8.32
N LYS A 232 6.04 -10.78 -7.96
CA LYS A 232 5.62 -12.16 -8.17
C LYS A 232 4.94 -12.31 -9.52
N SER A 233 4.06 -11.35 -9.85
CA SER A 233 3.39 -11.26 -11.15
C SER A 233 3.14 -9.82 -11.53
N HIS A 234 3.14 -9.54 -12.84
CA HIS A 234 2.92 -8.23 -13.44
C HIS A 234 1.78 -8.32 -14.45
N PHE A 235 0.88 -7.33 -14.42
CA PHE A 235 -0.25 -7.23 -15.34
C PHE A 235 -0.21 -5.88 -16.05
N ALA A 236 -0.04 -5.93 -17.36
CA ALA A 236 -0.04 -4.77 -18.22
C ALA A 236 -1.46 -4.17 -18.36
N PRO A 237 -1.58 -2.91 -18.84
CA PRO A 237 -2.88 -2.29 -19.07
C PRO A 237 -3.80 -3.13 -19.95
N GLY A 238 -5.00 -3.41 -19.46
CA GLY A 238 -6.01 -4.20 -20.18
C GLY A 238 -5.85 -5.72 -20.09
N GLU A 239 -4.83 -6.27 -19.43
CA GLU A 239 -4.73 -7.71 -19.18
C GLU A 239 -5.74 -8.16 -18.13
N ILE A 240 -5.99 -7.33 -17.12
CA ILE A 240 -7.05 -7.52 -16.13
C ILE A 240 -7.78 -6.19 -15.94
N PHE A 241 -9.04 -6.22 -15.55
CA PHE A 241 -9.78 -5.02 -15.23
C PHE A 241 -9.60 -4.64 -13.76
N GLU A 242 -9.81 -5.59 -12.87
CA GLU A 242 -9.65 -5.46 -11.42
C GLU A 242 -9.29 -6.82 -10.85
N MET A 243 -8.66 -6.87 -9.67
CA MET A 243 -8.49 -8.09 -8.91
C MET A 243 -8.68 -7.85 -7.42
N ARG A 244 -9.08 -8.90 -6.71
CA ARG A 244 -9.25 -8.91 -5.27
C ARG A 244 -8.43 -10.04 -4.65
N TYR A 245 -7.69 -9.73 -3.61
CA TYR A 245 -7.03 -10.76 -2.81
C TYR A 245 -8.06 -11.58 -2.05
N LEU A 246 -7.92 -12.90 -2.11
CA LEU A 246 -8.82 -13.85 -1.46
C LEU A 246 -8.20 -14.52 -0.22
N GLY A 247 -6.99 -14.14 0.19
CA GLY A 247 -6.23 -14.86 1.22
C GLY A 247 -5.41 -16.03 0.65
N GLU A 248 -4.43 -16.50 1.42
CA GLU A 248 -3.60 -17.68 1.13
C GLU A 248 -2.93 -17.66 -0.25
N GLY A 249 -2.56 -16.47 -0.74
CA GLY A 249 -1.91 -16.30 -2.04
C GLY A 249 -2.84 -16.42 -3.24
N MET A 250 -4.15 -16.43 -3.03
CA MET A 250 -5.16 -16.50 -4.10
C MET A 250 -5.75 -15.15 -4.44
N PHE A 251 -6.05 -14.94 -5.73
CA PHE A 251 -6.59 -13.70 -6.26
C PHE A 251 -7.76 -13.98 -7.19
N CYS A 252 -8.86 -13.24 -7.01
CA CYS A 252 -9.99 -13.26 -7.93
C CYS A 252 -9.87 -12.14 -8.93
N VAL A 253 -9.95 -12.45 -10.22
CA VAL A 253 -9.92 -11.50 -11.33
C VAL A 253 -11.35 -11.16 -11.75
N TYR A 254 -11.60 -9.87 -12.01
CA TYR A 254 -12.88 -9.34 -12.44
C TYR A 254 -12.81 -8.85 -13.89
N THR A 255 -13.90 -9.03 -14.63
CA THR A 255 -14.10 -8.44 -15.94
C THR A 255 -14.51 -6.97 -15.84
N GLU A 256 -14.53 -6.26 -16.98
CA GLU A 256 -15.05 -4.89 -17.09
C GLU A 256 -16.50 -4.71 -16.57
N LYS A 257 -17.26 -5.81 -16.47
CA LYS A 257 -18.62 -5.81 -15.93
C LYS A 257 -18.70 -6.07 -14.43
N TRP A 258 -17.54 -6.16 -13.76
CA TRP A 258 -17.43 -6.55 -12.36
C TRP A 258 -17.93 -7.97 -12.06
N GLU A 259 -17.91 -8.82 -13.06
CA GLU A 259 -18.19 -10.25 -12.91
C GLU A 259 -16.89 -10.96 -12.51
N GLN A 260 -16.97 -11.86 -11.55
CA GLN A 260 -15.84 -12.72 -11.18
C GLN A 260 -15.58 -13.70 -12.31
N GLU A 261 -14.34 -13.78 -12.79
CA GLU A 261 -14.01 -14.57 -13.97
C GLU A 261 -13.23 -15.82 -13.63
N TYR A 262 -12.14 -15.66 -12.89
CA TYR A 262 -11.31 -16.79 -12.46
C TYR A 262 -10.51 -16.47 -11.22
N VAL A 263 -10.02 -17.54 -10.56
CA VAL A 263 -9.06 -17.44 -9.47
C VAL A 263 -7.66 -17.80 -10.00
N MET A 264 -6.66 -17.05 -9.58
CA MET A 264 -5.24 -17.28 -9.86
C MET A 264 -4.42 -17.27 -8.56
N ASP A 265 -3.20 -17.83 -8.62
CA ASP A 265 -2.22 -17.75 -7.54
C ASP A 265 -1.38 -16.45 -7.60
N GLU A 266 -0.48 -16.28 -6.63
CA GLU A 266 0.41 -15.12 -6.53
C GLU A 266 1.40 -14.99 -7.71
N ASN A 267 1.60 -16.05 -8.49
CA ASN A 267 2.45 -16.03 -9.68
C ASN A 267 1.64 -15.72 -10.96
N GLY A 268 0.36 -15.34 -10.82
CA GLY A 268 -0.53 -15.05 -11.93
C GLY A 268 -1.02 -16.30 -12.68
N GLN A 269 -0.83 -17.50 -12.12
CA GLN A 269 -1.28 -18.74 -12.76
C GLN A 269 -2.74 -19.00 -12.41
N LYS A 270 -3.57 -19.05 -13.44
CA LYS A 270 -5.00 -19.39 -13.29
C LYS A 270 -5.15 -20.78 -12.69
N GLN A 271 -5.92 -20.86 -11.59
CA GLN A 271 -6.23 -22.10 -10.90
C GLN A 271 -7.56 -22.69 -11.38
N PHE A 272 -8.61 -21.87 -11.43
CA PHE A 272 -9.93 -22.30 -11.92
C PHE A 272 -10.82 -21.13 -12.35
N ASP A 273 -11.85 -21.42 -13.14
CA ASP A 273 -12.90 -20.46 -13.50
C ASP A 273 -13.93 -20.36 -12.37
N VAL A 274 -14.35 -19.14 -12.02
CA VAL A 274 -15.44 -18.94 -11.07
C VAL A 274 -16.77 -19.22 -11.79
N VAL A 275 -17.37 -20.36 -11.45
CA VAL A 275 -18.65 -20.83 -12.01
C VAL A 275 -19.83 -20.60 -11.07
N TYR A 276 -19.60 -19.95 -9.96
CA TYR A 276 -20.55 -19.59 -8.91
C TYR A 276 -20.87 -18.10 -8.98
N ASP A 277 -22.00 -17.68 -8.38
CA ASP A 277 -22.36 -16.26 -8.30
C ASP A 277 -21.29 -15.45 -7.57
N SER A 278 -20.62 -16.03 -6.56
CA SER A 278 -19.51 -15.41 -5.87
C SER A 278 -18.64 -16.41 -5.12
N ILE A 279 -17.40 -16.02 -4.89
CA ILE A 279 -16.42 -16.71 -4.04
C ILE A 279 -15.93 -15.76 -2.96
N ASN A 280 -15.85 -16.23 -1.71
CA ASN A 280 -15.29 -15.51 -0.57
C ASN A 280 -13.78 -15.80 -0.44
N ASP A 281 -13.16 -15.23 0.61
CA ASP A 281 -11.75 -15.41 0.85
C ASP A 281 -11.43 -16.84 1.31
N PHE A 282 -10.25 -17.34 0.95
CA PHE A 282 -9.72 -18.60 1.44
C PHE A 282 -9.26 -18.46 2.89
N GLN A 283 -9.64 -19.40 3.70
CA GLN A 283 -9.09 -19.59 5.04
C GLN A 283 -8.98 -21.08 5.33
N GLU A 284 -7.80 -21.49 5.77
CA GLU A 284 -7.46 -22.89 6.06
C GLU A 284 -7.70 -23.83 4.87
N GLY A 285 -7.41 -23.35 3.64
CA GLY A 285 -7.48 -24.09 2.39
C GLY A 285 -8.86 -24.18 1.75
N LEU A 286 -9.88 -23.54 2.31
CA LEU A 286 -11.24 -23.55 1.77
C LEU A 286 -11.82 -22.15 1.63
N ALA A 287 -12.54 -21.91 0.53
CA ALA A 287 -13.31 -20.70 0.28
C ALA A 287 -14.81 -20.99 0.17
N CYS A 288 -15.63 -20.21 0.85
CA CYS A 288 -17.06 -20.31 0.71
C CYS A 288 -17.50 -19.77 -0.65
N VAL A 289 -18.30 -20.56 -1.38
CA VAL A 289 -18.91 -20.19 -2.65
C VAL A 289 -20.42 -20.11 -2.53
N ARG A 290 -21.00 -19.17 -3.28
CA ARG A 290 -22.44 -18.92 -3.31
C ARG A 290 -22.98 -19.14 -4.70
N ASP A 291 -24.19 -19.73 -4.77
CA ASP A 291 -24.93 -19.91 -6.00
C ASP A 291 -26.43 -19.87 -5.73
N GLU A 292 -27.25 -19.80 -6.77
CA GLU A 292 -28.69 -19.87 -6.68
C GLU A 292 -29.17 -21.28 -7.13
N LYS A 293 -29.97 -21.93 -6.28
CA LYS A 293 -30.59 -23.22 -6.59
C LYS A 293 -32.08 -23.16 -6.25
N ASP A 294 -32.92 -23.46 -7.24
CA ASP A 294 -34.39 -23.45 -7.09
C ASP A 294 -34.95 -22.13 -6.51
N GLY A 295 -34.35 -20.99 -6.88
CA GLY A 295 -34.72 -19.67 -6.40
C GLY A 295 -34.31 -19.38 -4.93
N GLN A 296 -33.38 -20.15 -4.40
CA GLN A 296 -32.81 -19.96 -3.06
C GLN A 296 -31.29 -19.85 -3.16
N THR A 297 -30.74 -18.87 -2.48
CA THR A 297 -29.28 -18.77 -2.31
C THR A 297 -28.80 -19.94 -1.44
N VAL A 298 -27.77 -20.63 -1.95
CA VAL A 298 -27.11 -21.76 -1.29
C VAL A 298 -25.61 -21.54 -1.29
N GLU A 299 -24.96 -21.99 -0.22
CA GLU A 299 -23.51 -21.87 -0.05
C GLU A 299 -22.88 -23.23 0.26
N GLY A 300 -21.65 -23.39 -0.21
CA GLY A 300 -20.78 -24.55 0.01
C GLY A 300 -19.32 -24.12 -0.02
N TYR A 301 -18.39 -25.05 -0.16
CA TYR A 301 -16.97 -24.71 -0.10
C TYR A 301 -16.15 -25.39 -1.18
N VAL A 302 -15.24 -24.62 -1.77
CA VAL A 302 -14.25 -25.10 -2.76
C VAL A 302 -12.84 -25.04 -2.18
N ASP A 303 -11.96 -25.92 -2.68
CA ASP A 303 -10.53 -25.84 -2.41
C ASP A 303 -9.82 -24.90 -3.41
N ALA A 304 -8.50 -24.74 -3.24
CA ALA A 304 -7.64 -23.89 -4.08
C ALA A 304 -7.59 -24.30 -5.56
N ASN A 305 -8.09 -25.49 -5.93
CA ASN A 305 -8.23 -25.94 -7.32
C ASN A 305 -9.66 -25.74 -7.87
N GLY A 306 -10.55 -25.13 -7.11
CA GLY A 306 -11.96 -24.94 -7.47
C GLY A 306 -12.81 -26.21 -7.31
N THR A 307 -12.28 -27.27 -6.66
CA THR A 307 -13.03 -28.49 -6.42
C THR A 307 -14.00 -28.28 -5.26
N LEU A 308 -15.29 -28.56 -5.50
CA LEU A 308 -16.33 -28.47 -4.48
C LEU A 308 -16.11 -29.56 -3.41
N GLN A 309 -15.55 -29.18 -2.26
CA GLN A 309 -15.27 -30.08 -1.14
C GLN A 309 -16.51 -30.28 -0.26
N ILE A 310 -17.30 -29.23 -0.08
CA ILE A 310 -18.53 -29.28 0.69
C ILE A 310 -19.66 -28.79 -0.23
N PRO A 311 -20.69 -29.62 -0.50
CA PRO A 311 -21.78 -29.29 -1.41
C PRO A 311 -22.51 -27.99 -1.04
N LEU A 312 -23.12 -27.34 -2.05
CA LEU A 312 -24.03 -26.20 -1.87
C LEU A 312 -25.29 -26.67 -1.15
N GLN A 313 -25.36 -26.44 0.17
CA GLN A 313 -26.44 -26.94 1.02
C GLN A 313 -26.78 -26.06 2.22
N PHE A 314 -26.03 -24.99 2.44
CA PHE A 314 -26.25 -24.07 3.56
C PHE A 314 -26.91 -22.78 3.10
N ALA A 315 -27.68 -22.15 3.98
CA ALA A 315 -28.22 -20.81 3.74
C ALA A 315 -27.14 -19.70 3.86
N SER A 316 -26.09 -19.97 4.64
CA SER A 316 -24.86 -19.18 4.66
C SER A 316 -23.74 -20.00 5.29
N GLY A 317 -22.50 -19.75 4.83
CA GLY A 317 -21.26 -20.34 5.35
C GLY A 317 -20.29 -19.27 5.80
N GLY A 318 -19.69 -19.44 6.97
CA GLY A 318 -18.61 -18.60 7.47
C GLY A 318 -17.26 -19.11 7.02
N TYR A 319 -16.20 -18.35 7.31
CA TYR A 319 -14.84 -18.80 7.11
C TYR A 319 -14.48 -19.96 8.05
N PHE A 320 -13.57 -20.82 7.60
CA PHE A 320 -12.95 -21.79 8.49
C PHE A 320 -12.00 -21.08 9.45
N SER A 321 -12.06 -21.45 10.72
CA SER A 321 -11.16 -21.02 11.79
C SER A 321 -11.01 -22.15 12.78
N GLU A 322 -9.77 -22.53 13.10
CA GLU A 322 -9.47 -23.67 13.97
C GLU A 322 -10.14 -24.97 13.49
N GLU A 323 -10.12 -25.19 12.16
CA GLU A 323 -10.71 -26.32 11.44
C GLU A 323 -12.24 -26.42 11.54
N ARG A 324 -12.93 -25.35 11.90
CA ARG A 324 -14.38 -25.28 12.04
C ARG A 324 -14.94 -24.12 11.24
N ALA A 325 -16.12 -24.32 10.66
CA ALA A 325 -16.89 -23.24 10.06
C ALA A 325 -18.30 -23.17 10.67
N VAL A 326 -18.75 -21.96 10.89
CA VAL A 326 -20.12 -21.69 11.29
C VAL A 326 -20.98 -21.64 10.06
N VAL A 327 -22.03 -22.45 10.02
CA VAL A 327 -22.98 -22.49 8.90
C VAL A 327 -24.40 -22.24 9.39
N ARG A 328 -25.21 -21.67 8.49
CA ARG A 328 -26.64 -21.52 8.73
C ARG A 328 -27.39 -22.57 7.91
N ASP A 329 -28.12 -23.40 8.58
CA ASP A 329 -28.91 -24.45 7.96
C ASP A 329 -30.03 -23.89 7.07
N LEU A 330 -30.26 -24.51 5.93
CA LEU A 330 -31.19 -24.01 4.91
C LEU A 330 -32.66 -24.09 5.35
N GLU A 331 -33.03 -25.14 6.09
CA GLU A 331 -34.43 -25.41 6.51
C GLU A 331 -34.78 -24.68 7.81
N THR A 332 -33.98 -24.91 8.84
CA THR A 332 -34.25 -24.38 10.20
C THR A 332 -33.85 -22.92 10.36
N ARG A 333 -32.97 -22.43 9.46
CA ARG A 333 -32.35 -21.09 9.55
C ARG A 333 -31.58 -20.86 10.84
N LYS A 334 -31.24 -21.93 11.57
CA LYS A 334 -30.41 -21.91 12.76
C LYS A 334 -28.93 -22.10 12.40
N TYR A 335 -28.07 -21.64 13.29
CA TYR A 335 -26.64 -21.80 13.14
C TYR A 335 -26.17 -23.11 13.78
N GLY A 336 -25.28 -23.79 13.08
CA GLY A 336 -24.53 -24.97 13.51
C GLY A 336 -23.06 -24.80 13.16
N VAL A 337 -22.27 -25.79 13.48
CA VAL A 337 -20.82 -25.84 13.20
C VAL A 337 -20.49 -27.09 12.43
N ILE A 338 -19.66 -26.97 11.40
CA ILE A 338 -19.18 -28.09 10.57
C ILE A 338 -17.66 -28.25 10.66
N ASP A 339 -17.22 -29.48 10.38
CA ASP A 339 -15.81 -29.79 10.09
C ASP A 339 -15.47 -29.52 8.60
N LYS A 340 -14.19 -29.68 8.22
CA LYS A 340 -13.72 -29.50 6.82
C LYS A 340 -14.28 -30.55 5.83
N LYS A 341 -15.01 -31.56 6.29
CA LYS A 341 -15.72 -32.51 5.45
C LYS A 341 -17.20 -32.18 5.28
N GLY A 342 -17.67 -31.10 5.92
CA GLY A 342 -19.07 -30.70 5.92
C GLY A 342 -19.96 -31.44 6.91
N ASN A 343 -19.41 -32.23 7.83
CA ASN A 343 -20.18 -32.91 8.87
C ASN A 343 -20.46 -31.95 10.02
N TYR A 344 -21.68 -31.99 10.55
CA TYR A 344 -22.00 -31.22 11.73
C TYR A 344 -21.22 -31.69 12.96
N VAL A 345 -20.49 -30.79 13.58
CA VAL A 345 -19.85 -30.94 14.90
C VAL A 345 -20.80 -30.44 15.97
N ALA A 346 -21.53 -29.36 15.68
CA ALA A 346 -22.65 -28.91 16.48
C ALA A 346 -23.87 -28.73 15.56
N GLU A 347 -24.97 -29.43 15.88
CA GLU A 347 -26.22 -29.38 15.13
C GLU A 347 -26.80 -27.96 15.09
N PRO A 348 -27.53 -27.57 14.01
CA PRO A 348 -28.08 -26.24 13.84
C PRO A 348 -29.22 -25.95 14.82
N LYS A 349 -28.90 -25.42 15.97
CA LYS A 349 -29.84 -25.05 17.04
C LYS A 349 -29.73 -23.62 17.54
N TYR A 350 -28.62 -22.94 17.24
CA TYR A 350 -28.32 -21.62 17.78
C TYR A 350 -28.99 -20.48 16.98
N LYS A 351 -29.38 -19.40 17.66
CA LYS A 351 -29.84 -18.15 17.03
C LYS A 351 -28.70 -17.41 16.35
N SER A 352 -27.52 -17.42 16.95
CA SER A 352 -26.26 -16.94 16.38
C SER A 352 -25.11 -17.81 16.88
N CYS A 353 -24.06 -17.86 16.09
CA CYS A 353 -22.79 -18.48 16.41
C CYS A 353 -21.69 -17.65 15.78
N LYS A 354 -20.61 -17.41 16.52
CA LYS A 354 -19.41 -16.73 16.00
C LYS A 354 -18.36 -17.74 15.62
N SER A 355 -17.40 -17.32 14.78
CA SER A 355 -16.22 -18.15 14.44
C SER A 355 -15.44 -18.54 15.69
N PHE A 356 -14.74 -19.65 15.63
CA PHE A 356 -13.90 -20.11 16.71
C PHE A 356 -12.69 -19.20 16.90
N GLN A 357 -12.34 -19.01 18.17
CA GLN A 357 -11.15 -18.32 18.60
C GLN A 357 -10.73 -18.83 19.97
N ASP A 358 -9.45 -19.13 20.16
CA ASP A 358 -8.93 -19.74 21.40
C ASP A 358 -9.65 -21.05 21.79
N GLY A 359 -10.06 -21.86 20.79
CA GLY A 359 -10.78 -23.11 20.97
C GLY A 359 -12.24 -22.95 21.36
N MET A 360 -12.81 -21.73 21.33
CA MET A 360 -14.16 -21.42 21.78
C MET A 360 -14.94 -20.66 20.73
N ALA A 361 -16.24 -20.95 20.59
CA ALA A 361 -17.16 -20.15 19.78
C ALA A 361 -18.30 -19.62 20.64
N LEU A 362 -18.58 -18.32 20.51
CA LEU A 362 -19.71 -17.66 21.16
C LEU A 362 -21.01 -18.08 20.49
N VAL A 363 -21.95 -18.64 21.24
CA VAL A 363 -23.27 -19.05 20.78
C VAL A 363 -24.39 -18.32 21.52
N GLN A 364 -25.52 -18.15 20.84
CA GLN A 364 -26.73 -17.56 21.43
C GLN A 364 -27.93 -18.49 21.29
N THR A 365 -28.67 -18.65 22.36
CA THR A 365 -29.96 -19.34 22.41
C THR A 365 -31.08 -18.40 22.93
N GLU A 366 -32.27 -18.93 23.23
CA GLU A 366 -33.34 -18.18 23.92
C GLU A 366 -32.93 -17.81 25.35
N GLN A 367 -32.04 -18.58 25.98
CA GLN A 367 -31.58 -18.38 27.34
C GLN A 367 -30.49 -17.32 27.48
N GLY A 368 -29.83 -16.96 26.37
CA GLY A 368 -28.73 -15.99 26.35
C GLY A 368 -27.53 -16.47 25.60
N TYR A 369 -26.38 -15.89 25.94
CA TYR A 369 -25.07 -16.22 25.36
C TYR A 369 -24.32 -17.24 26.19
N GLY A 370 -23.60 -18.14 25.53
CA GLY A 370 -22.73 -19.14 26.10
C GLY A 370 -21.63 -19.52 25.11
N TYR A 371 -20.89 -20.58 25.39
CA TYR A 371 -19.75 -20.97 24.54
C TYR A 371 -19.69 -22.46 24.32
N ILE A 372 -19.29 -22.84 23.12
CA ILE A 372 -19.00 -24.22 22.72
C ILE A 372 -17.50 -24.38 22.42
N ASN A 373 -16.98 -25.58 22.63
CA ASN A 373 -15.60 -25.95 22.26
C ASN A 373 -15.53 -26.50 20.81
N LEU A 374 -14.32 -26.82 20.34
CA LEU A 374 -14.08 -27.40 19.01
C LEU A 374 -14.77 -28.75 18.75
N GLN A 375 -15.24 -29.45 19.80
CA GLN A 375 -16.02 -30.68 19.73
C GLN A 375 -17.53 -30.42 19.63
N GLY A 376 -17.94 -29.12 19.66
CA GLY A 376 -19.36 -28.73 19.65
C GLY A 376 -20.07 -28.86 20.99
N GLU A 377 -19.33 -29.12 22.07
CA GLU A 377 -19.88 -29.27 23.43
C GLU A 377 -20.05 -27.88 24.08
N GLU A 378 -21.21 -27.66 24.72
CA GLU A 378 -21.46 -26.46 25.51
C GLU A 378 -20.62 -26.49 26.80
N VAL A 379 -19.43 -25.85 26.76
CA VAL A 379 -18.54 -25.73 27.92
C VAL A 379 -19.09 -24.71 28.93
N ILE A 380 -19.65 -23.63 28.40
CA ILE A 380 -20.29 -22.60 29.19
C ILE A 380 -21.74 -22.49 28.68
N ALA A 381 -22.69 -22.94 29.49
CA ALA A 381 -24.10 -22.95 29.12
C ALA A 381 -24.59 -21.53 28.82
N PRO A 382 -25.50 -21.35 27.83
CA PRO A 382 -26.11 -20.07 27.53
C PRO A 382 -26.87 -19.48 28.71
N GLN A 383 -26.32 -18.43 29.31
CA GLN A 383 -26.88 -17.79 30.52
C GLN A 383 -26.61 -16.30 30.60
N TYR A 384 -25.67 -15.80 29.82
CA TYR A 384 -25.28 -14.38 29.86
C TYR A 384 -26.22 -13.53 29.02
N VAL A 385 -26.54 -12.34 29.47
CA VAL A 385 -27.32 -11.37 28.69
C VAL A 385 -26.46 -10.73 27.58
N TRP A 386 -25.15 -10.73 27.78
CA TRP A 386 -24.15 -10.32 26.80
C TRP A 386 -22.81 -11.02 27.07
N ALA A 387 -22.06 -11.29 25.99
CA ALA A 387 -20.72 -11.88 26.06
C ALA A 387 -19.89 -11.47 24.85
N SER A 388 -18.58 -11.36 25.03
CA SER A 388 -17.60 -11.17 23.94
C SER A 388 -17.09 -12.50 23.40
N ASP A 389 -16.42 -12.49 22.25
CA ASP A 389 -15.58 -13.62 21.84
C ASP A 389 -14.43 -13.83 22.84
N PHE A 390 -13.88 -15.04 22.89
CA PHE A 390 -12.64 -15.32 23.63
C PHE A 390 -11.45 -14.69 22.93
N TYR A 391 -10.50 -14.19 23.71
CA TYR A 391 -9.21 -13.72 23.23
C TYR A 391 -8.14 -13.93 24.28
N ASP A 392 -7.00 -14.53 23.91
CA ASP A 392 -5.89 -14.91 24.82
C ASP A 392 -6.41 -15.63 26.08
N GLY A 393 -7.38 -16.55 25.88
CA GLY A 393 -7.96 -17.41 26.90
C GLY A 393 -8.98 -16.73 27.83
N THR A 394 -9.44 -15.51 27.53
CA THR A 394 -10.41 -14.79 28.36
C THR A 394 -11.53 -14.15 27.53
N ALA A 395 -12.68 -13.93 28.17
CA ALA A 395 -13.83 -13.23 27.58
C ALA A 395 -14.55 -12.35 28.62
N TYR A 396 -15.26 -11.32 28.14
CA TYR A 396 -16.10 -10.47 28.97
C TYR A 396 -17.53 -10.94 28.95
N VAL A 397 -18.19 -10.94 30.10
CA VAL A 397 -19.60 -11.36 30.21
C VAL A 397 -20.40 -10.45 31.12
N LEU A 398 -21.71 -10.35 30.84
CA LEU A 398 -22.74 -9.77 31.69
C LEU A 398 -23.76 -10.84 32.04
N GLU A 399 -24.01 -11.04 33.33
CA GLU A 399 -25.08 -11.96 33.82
C GLU A 399 -26.44 -11.28 33.83
N GLU A 400 -26.50 -9.97 34.09
CA GLU A 400 -27.72 -9.18 34.20
C GLU A 400 -27.58 -7.88 33.42
N GLN A 401 -28.69 -7.39 32.86
CA GLN A 401 -28.73 -6.10 32.21
C GLN A 401 -28.43 -4.98 33.24
N ASN A 402 -27.37 -4.20 33.01
CA ASN A 402 -26.81 -3.23 33.95
C ASN A 402 -26.12 -3.84 35.19
N GLY A 403 -25.84 -5.12 35.20
CA GLY A 403 -25.02 -5.79 36.19
C GLY A 403 -23.51 -5.57 35.97
N PRO A 404 -22.68 -6.17 36.83
CA PRO A 404 -21.26 -6.07 36.70
C PRO A 404 -20.73 -6.79 35.45
N VAL A 405 -19.70 -6.20 34.84
CA VAL A 405 -18.91 -6.84 33.77
C VAL A 405 -17.83 -7.72 34.40
N TRP A 406 -17.82 -8.98 34.01
CA TRP A 406 -16.82 -9.93 34.47
C TRP A 406 -15.89 -10.36 33.35
N LEU A 407 -14.61 -10.54 33.67
CA LEU A 407 -13.65 -11.28 32.86
C LEU A 407 -13.73 -12.74 33.31
N ILE A 408 -13.92 -13.66 32.35
CA ILE A 408 -13.96 -15.11 32.59
C ILE A 408 -12.85 -15.83 31.81
N ASN A 409 -12.44 -17.00 32.28
CA ASN A 409 -11.56 -17.91 31.56
C ASN A 409 -12.39 -18.91 30.70
N THR A 410 -11.71 -19.77 29.95
CA THR A 410 -12.34 -20.79 29.08
C THR A 410 -13.17 -21.84 29.81
N LYS A 411 -13.08 -21.92 31.14
CA LYS A 411 -13.93 -22.78 31.97
C LYS A 411 -15.19 -22.08 32.48
N GLY A 412 -15.30 -20.77 32.24
CA GLY A 412 -16.38 -19.92 32.77
C GLY A 412 -16.12 -19.41 34.19
N ASP A 413 -14.92 -19.64 34.76
CA ASP A 413 -14.58 -19.12 36.07
C ASP A 413 -14.35 -17.62 35.99
N LYS A 414 -14.92 -16.85 36.95
CA LYS A 414 -14.71 -15.40 37.04
C LYS A 414 -13.28 -15.09 37.49
N VAL A 415 -12.50 -14.52 36.57
CA VAL A 415 -11.12 -14.12 36.84
C VAL A 415 -11.10 -12.78 37.60
N ARG A 416 -11.86 -11.80 37.10
CA ARG A 416 -11.88 -10.44 37.66
C ARG A 416 -13.19 -9.70 37.36
N LYS A 417 -13.59 -8.85 38.28
CA LYS A 417 -14.65 -7.88 38.06
C LYS A 417 -14.07 -6.63 37.39
N MET A 418 -14.54 -6.33 36.18
CA MET A 418 -13.99 -5.25 35.37
C MET A 418 -14.70 -3.91 35.59
N ALA A 419 -16.03 -3.95 35.78
CA ALA A 419 -16.86 -2.76 36.06
C ALA A 419 -18.08 -3.13 36.90
N ASP A 420 -18.61 -2.17 37.66
CA ASP A 420 -19.86 -2.35 38.43
C ASP A 420 -21.09 -2.29 37.55
N GLN A 421 -21.03 -1.55 36.45
CA GLN A 421 -22.06 -1.45 35.42
C GLN A 421 -21.41 -1.25 34.06
N PRO A 422 -22.07 -1.74 32.98
CA PRO A 422 -21.62 -1.43 31.64
C PRO A 422 -21.74 0.06 31.36
N GLY A 423 -20.73 0.70 30.83
CA GLY A 423 -20.81 2.06 30.30
C GLY A 423 -21.81 2.14 29.13
N ASP A 424 -22.19 3.35 28.72
CA ASP A 424 -23.15 3.55 27.61
C ASP A 424 -22.69 2.96 26.27
N SER A 425 -21.39 2.81 26.07
CA SER A 425 -20.77 2.12 24.94
C SER A 425 -21.10 0.62 24.85
N TYR A 426 -21.40 -0.05 25.96
CA TYR A 426 -21.89 -1.44 25.94
C TYR A 426 -23.34 -1.55 25.47
N LYS A 427 -24.12 -0.49 25.59
CA LYS A 427 -25.53 -0.45 25.16
C LYS A 427 -25.70 -0.26 23.66
N SER A 428 -24.68 0.21 22.98
CA SER A 428 -24.71 0.62 21.56
C SER A 428 -24.03 -0.35 20.60
N ASN A 429 -23.94 -1.66 20.87
CA ASN A 429 -23.13 -2.59 20.05
C ASN A 429 -21.69 -2.11 19.85
N ALA A 430 -21.16 -1.37 20.80
CA ALA A 430 -19.80 -0.87 20.72
C ALA A 430 -18.84 -2.07 20.73
N TYR A 431 -18.22 -2.25 19.63
CA TYR A 431 -17.12 -3.18 19.42
C TYR A 431 -16.09 -2.97 20.52
N CYS A 432 -15.80 -4.01 21.29
CA CYS A 432 -14.51 -4.10 21.97
C CYS A 432 -13.48 -4.08 20.85
N LEU A 433 -12.84 -2.94 20.66
CA LEU A 433 -11.74 -2.82 19.72
C LEU A 433 -10.63 -3.74 20.22
N ARG A 434 -10.45 -4.85 19.52
CA ARG A 434 -9.29 -5.73 19.71
C ARG A 434 -8.08 -5.01 19.19
N ILE A 435 -7.15 -4.83 20.06
CA ILE A 435 -5.80 -4.44 19.69
C ILE A 435 -4.91 -5.57 20.17
N SER A 436 -4.35 -6.26 19.28
CA SER A 436 -3.47 -7.43 19.22
C SER A 436 -2.89 -8.09 20.48
N GLN A 437 -3.12 -7.67 21.68
CA GLN A 437 -2.79 -8.31 22.98
C GLN A 437 -3.44 -7.62 24.18
N ASP A 438 -4.03 -6.45 23.99
CA ASP A 438 -4.67 -5.66 25.03
C ASP A 438 -6.13 -5.37 24.64
N VAL A 439 -7.05 -5.52 25.54
CA VAL A 439 -8.48 -5.22 25.31
C VAL A 439 -8.78 -3.83 25.82
N MET A 440 -9.31 -2.96 24.95
CA MET A 440 -9.80 -1.66 25.35
C MET A 440 -11.21 -1.79 25.94
N LEU A 441 -11.40 -1.41 27.19
CA LEU A 441 -12.72 -1.16 27.76
C LEU A 441 -12.93 0.35 27.81
N PRO A 442 -14.05 0.88 27.29
CA PRO A 442 -14.36 2.29 27.45
C PRO A 442 -14.45 2.61 28.95
N SER A 443 -13.69 3.60 29.38
CA SER A 443 -13.78 4.14 30.73
C SER A 443 -15.18 4.67 31.04
N GLY A 444 -15.61 4.52 32.26
CA GLY A 444 -16.91 5.00 32.73
C GLY A 444 -17.12 6.49 32.50
N ILE A 445 -18.38 6.88 32.44
CA ILE A 445 -18.82 8.25 32.20
C ILE A 445 -18.06 9.26 33.06
N GLY A 446 -17.32 10.16 32.41
CA GLY A 446 -16.73 11.34 33.07
C GLY A 446 -15.20 11.40 33.10
N GLU A 447 -14.48 10.38 32.70
CA GLU A 447 -13.03 10.41 32.58
C GLU A 447 -12.61 10.30 31.10
N ASN A 448 -11.92 11.31 30.58
CA ASN A 448 -11.32 11.30 29.24
C ASN A 448 -10.01 10.48 29.22
N VAL A 449 -10.05 9.28 29.77
CA VAL A 449 -8.89 8.40 29.86
C VAL A 449 -9.27 7.03 29.34
N ASP A 450 -8.63 6.61 28.25
CA ASP A 450 -8.76 5.26 27.74
C ASP A 450 -7.86 4.31 28.56
N ARG A 451 -8.43 3.22 29.04
CA ARG A 451 -7.75 2.20 29.81
C ARG A 451 -7.69 0.91 29.01
N TYR A 452 -6.48 0.39 28.89
CA TYR A 452 -6.20 -0.90 28.28
C TYR A 452 -5.95 -1.92 29.37
N TYR A 453 -6.50 -3.10 29.22
CA TYR A 453 -6.40 -4.18 30.20
C TYR A 453 -5.72 -5.38 29.54
N ASP A 454 -4.82 -6.01 30.30
CA ASP A 454 -4.25 -7.29 29.90
C ASP A 454 -5.21 -8.46 30.18
N LYS A 455 -4.82 -9.69 29.82
CA LYS A 455 -5.60 -10.90 30.05
C LYS A 455 -5.89 -11.22 31.52
N THR A 456 -5.23 -10.59 32.46
CA THR A 456 -5.51 -10.73 33.90
C THR A 456 -6.54 -9.70 34.35
N GLY A 457 -6.93 -8.79 33.46
CA GLY A 457 -7.80 -7.65 33.77
C GLY A 457 -7.07 -6.55 34.53
N GLU A 458 -5.73 -6.55 34.57
CA GLU A 458 -4.96 -5.43 35.11
C GLU A 458 -4.78 -4.35 34.07
N ILE A 459 -4.74 -3.08 34.51
CA ILE A 459 -4.52 -1.96 33.60
C ILE A 459 -3.11 -2.07 33.06
N SER A 460 -2.98 -2.38 31.78
CA SER A 460 -1.71 -2.45 31.08
C SER A 460 -1.25 -1.08 30.60
N MET A 461 -2.20 -0.15 30.39
CA MET A 461 -1.92 1.22 29.98
C MET A 461 -3.06 2.16 30.36
N GLU A 462 -2.72 3.36 30.81
CA GLU A 462 -3.64 4.48 31.04
C GLU A 462 -3.14 5.69 30.23
N GLN A 463 -3.94 6.22 29.32
CA GLN A 463 -3.51 7.33 28.47
C GLN A 463 -4.56 8.42 28.33
N GLY A 464 -4.16 9.67 28.52
CA GLY A 464 -4.98 10.87 28.32
C GLY A 464 -5.00 11.42 26.89
N LYS A 465 -4.33 10.76 25.92
CA LYS A 465 -4.40 11.03 24.48
C LYS A 465 -4.61 9.71 23.76
N LEU A 466 -5.61 9.66 22.91
CA LEU A 466 -5.86 8.55 22.00
C LEU A 466 -4.58 8.25 21.18
N LEU A 467 -3.98 7.10 21.42
CA LEU A 467 -3.20 6.43 20.39
C LEU A 467 -4.20 5.89 19.38
N PHE A 468 -4.35 6.55 18.25
CA PHE A 468 -5.22 6.09 17.18
C PHE A 468 -4.68 4.74 16.67
N SER A 469 -5.38 3.67 17.07
CA SER A 469 -5.20 2.31 16.55
C SER A 469 -3.81 1.67 16.73
N LEU A 470 -3.46 1.26 17.95
CA LEU A 470 -2.45 0.21 18.14
C LEU A 470 -2.81 -0.99 17.26
N SER A 471 -1.92 -1.37 16.38
CA SER A 471 -2.02 -2.61 15.62
C SER A 471 -0.73 -3.38 15.80
N GLU A 472 -0.82 -4.62 16.23
CA GLU A 472 0.32 -5.50 16.48
C GLU A 472 1.38 -4.87 17.41
N GLY A 473 0.89 -4.14 18.44
CA GLY A 473 1.71 -3.51 19.47
C GLY A 473 2.30 -2.15 19.10
N LEU A 474 2.03 -1.62 17.91
CA LEU A 474 2.52 -0.33 17.42
C LEU A 474 1.39 0.56 16.90
N SER A 475 1.52 1.87 17.10
CA SER A 475 0.65 2.92 16.57
C SER A 475 1.44 3.89 15.70
N ALA A 476 0.90 4.28 14.56
CA ALA A 476 1.48 5.33 13.73
C ALA A 476 1.21 6.69 14.38
N GLU A 477 2.27 7.43 14.72
CA GLU A 477 2.21 8.70 15.43
C GLU A 477 2.87 9.83 14.63
N LEU A 478 2.15 10.95 14.50
CA LEU A 478 2.66 12.16 13.85
C LEU A 478 3.48 12.98 14.86
N ASP A 479 4.74 13.24 14.56
CA ASP A 479 5.54 14.22 15.27
C ASP A 479 5.18 15.64 14.79
N GLU A 480 4.63 16.47 15.69
CA GLU A 480 4.17 17.82 15.39
C GLU A 480 5.29 18.77 14.91
N LYS A 481 6.55 18.49 15.25
CA LYS A 481 7.69 19.35 14.90
C LYS A 481 8.23 19.04 13.51
N THR A 482 8.36 17.76 13.19
CA THR A 482 8.91 17.29 11.92
C THR A 482 7.84 17.11 10.86
N GLN A 483 6.54 17.03 11.27
CA GLN A 483 5.40 16.68 10.40
C GLN A 483 5.61 15.32 9.71
N LYS A 484 6.31 14.41 10.38
CA LYS A 484 6.57 13.04 9.91
C LYS A 484 5.93 12.04 10.87
N TYR A 485 5.54 10.90 10.30
CA TYR A 485 5.05 9.76 11.05
C TYR A 485 6.20 8.84 11.49
N GLY A 486 6.07 8.29 12.67
CA GLY A 486 6.86 7.17 13.18
C GLY A 486 5.92 6.18 13.84
N TYR A 487 6.47 5.20 14.56
CA TYR A 487 5.63 4.23 15.26
C TYR A 487 6.02 4.18 16.73
N ALA A 488 5.03 4.32 17.60
CA ALA A 488 5.17 4.22 19.05
C ALA A 488 4.58 2.91 19.58
N ASP A 489 5.16 2.39 20.65
CA ASP A 489 4.61 1.27 21.40
C ASP A 489 3.46 1.72 22.32
N LYS A 490 2.84 0.77 23.01
CA LYS A 490 1.73 1.03 23.95
C LYS A 490 2.07 1.98 25.10
N THR A 491 3.35 2.25 25.36
CA THR A 491 3.78 3.21 26.37
C THR A 491 3.95 4.64 25.81
N GLY A 492 3.73 4.83 24.52
CA GLY A 492 3.97 6.08 23.80
C GLY A 492 5.45 6.30 23.46
N LYS A 493 6.30 5.30 23.69
CA LYS A 493 7.71 5.37 23.32
C LYS A 493 7.86 5.08 21.84
N MET A 494 8.51 6.00 21.12
CA MET A 494 8.84 5.79 19.71
C MET A 494 9.76 4.59 19.55
N VAL A 495 9.27 3.61 18.82
CA VAL A 495 9.97 2.39 18.41
C VAL A 495 10.59 2.60 17.02
N ILE A 496 9.86 3.27 16.12
CA ILE A 496 10.35 3.75 14.83
C ILE A 496 10.32 5.27 14.84
N SER A 497 11.46 5.91 14.58
CA SER A 497 11.57 7.37 14.56
C SER A 497 10.65 8.00 13.52
N PRO A 498 10.16 9.26 13.73
CA PRO A 498 9.30 9.96 12.78
C PRO A 498 10.09 10.38 11.54
N VAL A 499 10.02 9.59 10.48
CA VAL A 499 10.74 9.80 9.22
C VAL A 499 9.84 9.67 7.98
N PHE A 500 8.62 9.15 8.14
CA PHE A 500 7.69 8.89 7.05
C PHE A 500 6.77 10.08 6.81
N ASP A 501 6.42 10.34 5.55
CA ASP A 501 5.40 11.33 5.17
C ASP A 501 3.99 10.77 5.39
N GLU A 502 3.80 9.48 5.13
CA GLU A 502 2.60 8.73 5.42
C GLU A 502 2.98 7.39 6.06
N ALA A 503 2.13 6.88 6.95
CA ALA A 503 2.34 5.60 7.59
C ALA A 503 1.00 4.92 7.88
N GLU A 504 0.83 3.70 7.37
CA GLU A 504 -0.33 2.87 7.65
C GLU A 504 -0.11 2.05 8.93
N ARG A 505 -1.21 1.48 9.44
CA ARG A 505 -1.14 0.55 10.58
C ARG A 505 -0.45 -0.75 10.16
N PHE A 506 0.21 -1.42 11.09
CA PHE A 506 0.71 -2.77 10.88
C PHE A 506 -0.43 -3.77 10.67
N GLN A 507 -0.23 -4.67 9.73
CA GLN A 507 -1.12 -5.80 9.44
C GLN A 507 -0.25 -6.97 8.99
N ASP A 508 -0.41 -8.14 9.64
CA ASP A 508 0.36 -9.37 9.39
C ASP A 508 1.88 -9.15 9.39
N GLY A 509 2.33 -8.32 10.33
CA GLY A 509 3.74 -8.03 10.54
C GLY A 509 4.34 -6.96 9.65
N TYR A 510 3.55 -6.28 8.82
CA TYR A 510 4.04 -5.27 7.87
C TYR A 510 3.15 -4.02 7.83
N ALA A 511 3.75 -2.89 7.50
CA ALA A 511 3.04 -1.63 7.24
C ALA A 511 3.54 -0.99 5.96
N VAL A 512 2.65 -0.35 5.21
CA VAL A 512 3.01 0.51 4.08
C VAL A 512 3.29 1.92 4.60
N VAL A 513 4.34 2.52 4.10
CA VAL A 513 4.78 3.88 4.44
C VAL A 513 5.15 4.64 3.18
N LYS A 514 5.20 5.98 3.25
CA LYS A 514 5.76 6.81 2.20
C LYS A 514 6.90 7.67 2.72
N VAL A 515 7.94 7.83 1.92
CA VAL A 515 9.05 8.75 2.15
C VAL A 515 9.26 9.55 0.88
N GLN A 516 9.03 10.86 0.94
CA GLN A 516 8.88 11.70 -0.24
C GLN A 516 7.77 11.14 -1.13
N ASP A 517 7.82 10.87 -2.33
CA ASP A 517 6.75 10.26 -3.12
C ASP A 517 6.92 8.73 -3.33
N GLN A 518 7.80 8.11 -2.56
CA GLN A 518 8.10 6.68 -2.69
C GLN A 518 7.37 5.85 -1.65
N CYS A 519 6.66 4.82 -2.09
CA CYS A 519 6.09 3.81 -1.22
C CYS A 519 7.17 2.86 -0.69
N GLY A 520 6.99 2.37 0.52
CA GLY A 520 7.88 1.41 1.16
C GLY A 520 7.13 0.45 2.07
N ILE A 521 7.72 -0.72 2.30
CA ILE A 521 7.19 -1.76 3.18
C ILE A 521 8.10 -1.86 4.40
N VAL A 522 7.53 -1.68 5.59
CA VAL A 522 8.25 -1.78 6.88
C VAL A 522 7.78 -3.01 7.62
N LYS A 523 8.72 -3.84 8.07
CA LYS A 523 8.43 -4.98 8.92
C LYS A 523 8.28 -4.55 10.38
N ASN A 524 7.29 -5.11 11.08
CA ASN A 524 7.08 -4.86 12.50
C ASN A 524 8.27 -5.37 13.34
N PRO A 525 8.99 -4.47 14.03
CA PRO A 525 10.16 -4.87 14.81
C PRO A 525 9.83 -5.67 16.06
N LEU A 526 8.60 -5.59 16.57
CA LEU A 526 8.19 -6.32 17.76
C LEU A 526 7.92 -7.80 17.47
N LEU A 527 7.69 -8.16 16.20
CA LEU A 527 7.41 -9.53 15.75
C LEU A 527 8.67 -10.25 15.23
N GLN A 528 9.85 -9.67 15.37
CA GLN A 528 11.10 -10.36 15.06
C GLN A 528 11.36 -11.43 16.12
N LYS A 529 11.19 -12.68 15.73
CA LYS A 529 11.75 -13.83 16.46
C LYS A 529 13.11 -14.18 15.89
#